data_e856e20f90f9e7122a767a8ed9278b6f
#
_entry.id   e856e20f90f9e7122a767a8ed9278b6f
#
_cell.length_a   1.000
_cell.length_b   1.000
_cell.length_c   1.000
_cell.angle_alpha   90.00
_cell.angle_beta   90.00
_cell.angle_gamma   90.00
#
_symmetry.space_group_name_H-M   'P 1'
#
loop_
_entity.id
_entity.type
_entity.pdbx_description
1 polymer ?
#
loop_
_entity_poly.entity_id
_entity_poly.type
_entity_poly.pdbx_seq_one_letter_code
_entity_poly.pdbx_strand_id
1 'polypeptide(L)'
;MLSHLDRILFPDRCEVIEVIPSQRYVYVIFKNGHTSFFTPQKRNNWPIRINQQIQKINSIDVIIRNPTERLVSGINTFIQHTLRDNPGLDPSTVEWFALNYQSLNRHYVSQFVWLLNLSRYLNPNATLNFLPMSAIGEITGRDAKPKGVLPATNELIAEIHQIQNNEMYQRIDAVIFECIGQSLTFKELLQQINTVDPAAYEYVIGYAQQILKPTYALS
;
A
#
# COMPACT_ATOMS: atom_id res chain seq x y z
N MET A 1 17.17 9.68 -15.73
CA MET A 1 17.10 9.81 -14.25
C MET A 1 15.75 9.34 -13.70
N LEU A 2 14.64 9.52 -14.41
CA LEU A 2 13.30 8.98 -14.04
C LEU A 2 13.25 7.44 -13.92
N SER A 3 14.02 6.69 -14.71
CA SER A 3 14.02 5.22 -14.67
C SER A 3 14.50 4.59 -13.37
N HIS A 4 15.29 5.32 -12.58
CA HIS A 4 15.76 4.83 -11.27
C HIS A 4 14.75 5.11 -10.16
N LEU A 5 14.07 6.24 -10.22
CA LEU A 5 12.96 6.58 -9.33
C LEU A 5 11.74 5.67 -9.60
N ASP A 6 11.45 5.35 -10.86
CA ASP A 6 10.40 4.41 -11.23
C ASP A 6 10.59 3.02 -10.59
N ARG A 7 11.83 2.53 -10.52
CA ARG A 7 12.13 1.23 -9.88
C ARG A 7 12.03 1.27 -8.36
N ILE A 8 12.22 2.41 -7.75
CA ILE A 8 12.22 2.60 -6.31
C ILE A 8 10.82 2.90 -5.79
N LEU A 9 10.06 3.74 -6.48
CA LEU A 9 8.73 4.19 -6.06
C LEU A 9 7.61 3.26 -6.51
N PHE A 10 7.78 2.54 -7.62
CA PHE A 10 6.75 1.64 -8.12
C PHE A 10 7.25 0.20 -8.07
N PRO A 11 6.55 -0.67 -7.33
CA PRO A 11 6.84 -2.09 -7.41
C PRO A 11 6.72 -2.55 -8.87
N ASP A 12 7.69 -3.32 -9.35
CA ASP A 12 7.76 -3.81 -10.73
C ASP A 12 6.52 -4.62 -11.15
N ARG A 13 5.65 -4.95 -10.19
CA ARG A 13 4.46 -5.76 -10.40
C ARG A 13 3.23 -5.12 -9.76
N CYS A 14 2.21 -4.90 -10.57
CA CYS A 14 0.86 -4.64 -10.11
C CYS A 14 0.14 -6.00 -10.07
N GLU A 15 -0.06 -6.57 -8.89
CA GLU A 15 -0.68 -7.88 -8.73
C GLU A 15 -2.12 -7.72 -8.22
N VAL A 16 -3.07 -7.90 -9.12
CA VAL A 16 -4.47 -8.11 -8.75
C VAL A 16 -4.73 -9.61 -8.76
N ILE A 17 -5.22 -10.13 -7.66
CA ILE A 17 -5.55 -11.55 -7.50
C ILE A 17 -7.06 -11.74 -7.57
N GLU A 18 -7.46 -12.83 -8.19
CA GLU A 18 -8.82 -13.35 -8.11
C GLU A 18 -8.89 -14.35 -6.97
N VAL A 19 -9.76 -14.13 -6.01
CA VAL A 19 -10.06 -15.09 -4.94
C VAL A 19 -11.24 -15.92 -5.37
N ILE A 20 -10.99 -17.13 -5.88
CA ILE A 20 -11.99 -17.95 -6.55
C ILE A 20 -13.22 -18.27 -5.70
N PRO A 21 -13.14 -18.61 -4.39
CA PRO A 21 -14.33 -18.90 -3.60
C PRO A 21 -15.31 -17.73 -3.49
N SER A 22 -14.79 -16.52 -3.39
CA SER A 22 -15.61 -15.29 -3.29
C SER A 22 -15.84 -14.61 -4.62
N GLN A 23 -15.17 -15.04 -5.68
CA GLN A 23 -15.18 -14.38 -7.00
C GLN A 23 -14.79 -12.90 -6.95
N ARG A 24 -13.97 -12.52 -5.97
CA ARG A 24 -13.54 -11.13 -5.74
C ARG A 24 -12.14 -10.90 -6.31
N TYR A 25 -11.93 -9.74 -6.87
CA TYR A 25 -10.62 -9.27 -7.29
C TYR A 25 -10.04 -8.40 -6.18
N VAL A 26 -8.83 -8.72 -5.75
CA VAL A 26 -8.17 -8.02 -4.63
C VAL A 26 -6.83 -7.48 -5.07
N TYR A 27 -6.61 -6.20 -4.84
CA TYR A 27 -5.29 -5.59 -4.95
C TYR A 27 -4.56 -5.65 -3.63
N VAL A 28 -3.43 -6.34 -3.62
CA VAL A 28 -2.71 -6.65 -2.39
C VAL A 28 -1.53 -5.71 -2.20
N ILE A 29 -1.72 -4.70 -1.37
CA ILE A 29 -0.66 -3.79 -0.94
C ILE A 29 0.27 -4.50 0.05
N PHE A 30 1.57 -4.33 -0.10
CA PHE A 30 2.55 -4.86 0.86
C PHE A 30 2.25 -4.34 2.29
N LYS A 31 2.36 -5.24 3.28
CA LYS A 31 2.02 -4.99 4.70
C LYS A 31 0.53 -4.78 5.00
N ASN A 32 -0.33 -4.86 3.99
CA ASN A 32 -1.78 -4.89 4.15
C ASN A 32 -2.33 -6.33 4.01
N GLY A 33 -1.74 -7.29 4.72
CA GLY A 33 -2.18 -8.69 4.67
C GLY A 33 -1.59 -9.50 3.52
N HIS A 34 -0.59 -9.02 2.80
CA HIS A 34 0.06 -9.71 1.68
C HIS A 34 0.38 -11.19 1.98
N THR A 35 0.96 -11.49 3.15
CA THR A 35 1.29 -12.87 3.53
C THR A 35 0.04 -13.75 3.72
N SER A 36 -1.11 -13.19 4.07
CA SER A 36 -2.36 -13.92 4.20
C SER A 36 -2.85 -14.46 2.86
N PHE A 37 -2.54 -13.76 1.78
CA PHE A 37 -2.88 -14.18 0.42
C PHE A 37 -1.83 -15.11 -0.20
N PHE A 38 -0.54 -14.96 0.10
CA PHE A 38 0.56 -15.64 -0.60
C PHE A 38 1.36 -16.66 0.22
N THR A 39 0.96 -17.01 1.46
CA THR A 39 1.74 -17.95 2.30
C THR A 39 1.82 -19.36 1.70
N PRO A 40 3.03 -19.92 1.50
CA PRO A 40 3.24 -21.22 0.83
C PRO A 40 2.62 -22.45 1.51
N GLN A 41 2.44 -22.42 2.82
CA GLN A 41 1.86 -23.53 3.61
C GLN A 41 0.42 -23.89 3.20
N LYS A 42 -0.16 -23.11 2.33
CA LYS A 42 -1.54 -23.19 1.89
C LYS A 42 -1.63 -23.65 0.43
N ARG A 43 -0.54 -24.18 -0.12
CA ARG A 43 -0.38 -24.51 -1.55
C ARG A 43 -1.38 -25.51 -2.12
N ASN A 44 -1.96 -26.38 -1.31
CA ASN A 44 -2.70 -27.50 -1.86
C ASN A 44 -4.15 -27.20 -2.22
N ASN A 45 -4.75 -26.05 -1.84
CA ASN A 45 -6.13 -25.73 -2.23
C ASN A 45 -6.42 -24.22 -2.16
N TRP A 46 -5.46 -23.37 -2.50
CA TRP A 46 -5.69 -21.94 -2.50
C TRP A 46 -6.02 -21.45 -3.90
N PRO A 47 -7.28 -21.22 -4.18
CA PRO A 47 -7.69 -20.78 -5.49
C PRO A 47 -7.47 -19.26 -5.63
N ILE A 48 -6.22 -18.87 -5.77
CA ILE A 48 -5.83 -17.54 -6.18
C ILE A 48 -5.27 -17.62 -7.59
N ARG A 49 -5.76 -16.75 -8.44
CA ARG A 49 -5.22 -16.55 -9.78
C ARG A 49 -4.74 -15.13 -9.93
N ILE A 50 -3.49 -14.93 -10.35
CA ILE A 50 -3.00 -13.61 -10.74
C ILE A 50 -3.71 -13.20 -12.01
N ASN A 51 -4.43 -12.08 -11.97
CA ASN A 51 -5.11 -11.56 -13.13
C ASN A 51 -4.17 -10.68 -13.96
N GLN A 52 -3.91 -11.09 -15.19
CA GLN A 52 -3.08 -10.34 -16.15
C GLN A 52 -3.89 -9.31 -16.96
N GLN A 53 -5.21 -9.29 -16.84
CA GLN A 53 -6.12 -8.43 -17.61
C GLN A 53 -6.82 -7.43 -16.69
N ILE A 54 -6.05 -6.71 -15.89
CA ILE A 54 -6.56 -5.76 -14.89
C ILE A 54 -7.51 -4.73 -15.54
N GLN A 55 -7.23 -4.31 -16.77
CA GLN A 55 -8.07 -3.36 -17.52
C GLN A 55 -9.50 -3.86 -17.80
N LYS A 56 -9.78 -5.14 -17.63
CA LYS A 56 -11.13 -5.71 -17.80
C LYS A 56 -11.91 -5.84 -16.49
N ILE A 57 -11.28 -5.55 -15.37
CA ILE A 57 -11.90 -5.64 -14.06
C ILE A 57 -12.63 -4.32 -13.77
N ASN A 58 -13.90 -4.40 -13.40
CA ASN A 58 -14.73 -3.25 -13.10
C ASN A 58 -14.83 -2.94 -11.59
N SER A 59 -14.44 -3.88 -10.73
CA SER A 59 -14.48 -3.71 -9.28
C SER A 59 -13.33 -4.45 -8.62
N ILE A 60 -12.56 -3.76 -7.79
CA ILE A 60 -11.37 -4.29 -7.11
C ILE A 60 -11.43 -3.93 -5.64
N ASP A 61 -11.27 -4.92 -4.80
CA ASP A 61 -11.11 -4.71 -3.36
C ASP A 61 -9.67 -4.30 -3.04
N VAL A 62 -9.53 -3.27 -2.24
CA VAL A 62 -8.26 -2.75 -1.79
C VAL A 62 -8.21 -2.83 -0.26
N ILE A 63 -7.35 -3.67 0.26
CA ILE A 63 -7.18 -3.79 1.71
C ILE A 63 -6.34 -2.62 2.22
N ILE A 64 -6.93 -1.81 3.08
CA ILE A 64 -6.30 -0.65 3.69
C ILE A 64 -5.97 -0.95 5.15
N ARG A 65 -4.80 -0.54 5.57
CA ARG A 65 -4.32 -0.64 6.94
C ARG A 65 -4.12 0.75 7.52
N ASN A 66 -4.29 0.87 8.84
CA ASN A 66 -3.90 2.09 9.56
C ASN A 66 -2.47 2.51 9.18
N PRO A 67 -2.24 3.76 8.73
CA PRO A 67 -0.94 4.20 8.21
C PRO A 67 0.19 4.06 9.22
N THR A 68 -0.06 4.41 10.50
CA THR A 68 0.93 4.28 11.59
C THR A 68 1.31 2.82 11.80
N GLU A 69 0.35 1.94 11.97
CA GLU A 69 0.61 0.51 12.17
C GLU A 69 1.35 -0.12 10.98
N ARG A 70 1.00 0.32 9.78
CA ARG A 70 1.64 -0.14 8.55
C ARG A 70 3.09 0.29 8.50
N LEU A 71 3.38 1.55 8.80
CA LEU A 71 4.72 2.13 8.80
C LEU A 71 5.59 1.47 9.86
N VAL A 72 5.11 1.36 11.11
CA VAL A 72 5.78 0.62 12.20
C VAL A 72 6.12 -0.81 11.76
N SER A 73 5.13 -1.54 11.23
CA SER A 73 5.34 -2.92 10.76
C SER A 73 6.34 -3.02 9.62
N GLY A 74 6.37 -2.03 8.73
CA GLY A 74 7.30 -1.96 7.62
C GLY A 74 8.73 -1.71 8.07
N ILE A 75 8.94 -0.70 8.90
CA ILE A 75 10.25 -0.30 9.44
C ILE A 75 10.84 -1.46 10.26
N ASN A 76 10.08 -2.03 11.20
CA ASN A 76 10.54 -3.18 11.97
C ASN A 76 10.97 -4.36 11.10
N THR A 77 10.22 -4.64 10.03
CA THR A 77 10.60 -5.72 9.11
C THR A 77 11.89 -5.39 8.36
N PHE A 78 12.05 -4.15 7.93
CA PHE A 78 13.27 -3.72 7.25
C PHE A 78 14.49 -3.86 8.17
N ILE A 79 14.40 -3.33 9.40
CA ILE A 79 15.47 -3.42 10.39
C ILE A 79 15.86 -4.87 10.64
N GLN A 80 14.88 -5.74 10.92
CA GLN A 80 15.15 -7.16 11.18
C GLN A 80 15.81 -7.88 10.01
N HIS A 81 15.31 -7.67 8.79
CA HIS A 81 15.90 -8.31 7.61
C HIS A 81 17.30 -7.80 7.36
N THR A 82 17.52 -6.48 7.48
CA THR A 82 18.82 -5.86 7.24
C THR A 82 19.86 -6.36 8.24
N LEU A 83 19.53 -6.40 9.53
CA LEU A 83 20.44 -6.89 10.57
C LEU A 83 20.69 -8.40 10.49
N ARG A 84 19.68 -9.19 10.14
CA ARG A 84 19.84 -10.63 9.91
C ARG A 84 20.80 -10.90 8.75
N ASP A 85 20.64 -10.18 7.65
CA ASP A 85 21.40 -10.39 6.43
C ASP A 85 22.80 -9.72 6.51
N ASN A 86 22.98 -8.78 7.46
CA ASN A 86 24.22 -8.03 7.69
C ASN A 86 24.49 -7.90 9.21
N PRO A 87 24.89 -8.95 9.90
CA PRO A 87 25.02 -8.98 11.37
C PRO A 87 26.07 -8.04 11.95
N GLY A 88 26.92 -7.44 11.12
CA GLY A 88 27.94 -6.46 11.54
C GLY A 88 27.49 -5.01 11.49
N LEU A 89 26.25 -4.73 11.04
CA LEU A 89 25.74 -3.36 11.02
C LEU A 89 25.28 -2.93 12.41
N ASP A 90 25.52 -1.64 12.72
CA ASP A 90 25.00 -1.03 13.93
C ASP A 90 23.47 -0.83 13.81
N PRO A 91 22.67 -1.34 14.78
CA PRO A 91 21.22 -1.24 14.74
C PRO A 91 20.70 0.19 14.66
N SER A 92 21.33 1.14 15.34
CA SER A 92 20.90 2.56 15.32
C SER A 92 21.08 3.20 13.95
N THR A 93 22.13 2.83 13.24
CA THR A 93 22.36 3.28 11.85
C THR A 93 21.27 2.73 10.90
N VAL A 94 20.89 1.46 11.07
CA VAL A 94 19.84 0.83 10.26
C VAL A 94 18.48 1.47 10.53
N GLU A 95 18.17 1.75 11.80
CA GLU A 95 16.94 2.43 12.22
C GLU A 95 16.88 3.86 11.64
N TRP A 96 17.95 4.63 11.81
CA TRP A 96 18.04 5.97 11.23
C TRP A 96 17.81 5.95 9.72
N PHE A 97 18.42 5.01 9.00
CA PHE A 97 18.22 4.86 7.56
C PHE A 97 16.76 4.54 7.22
N ALA A 98 16.14 3.61 7.95
CA ALA A 98 14.75 3.23 7.75
C ALA A 98 13.78 4.42 7.92
N LEU A 99 14.05 5.29 8.89
CA LEU A 99 13.24 6.46 9.19
C LEU A 99 13.42 7.60 8.16
N ASN A 100 14.61 7.77 7.60
CA ASN A 100 14.92 8.89 6.71
C ASN A 100 14.74 8.58 5.22
N TYR A 101 14.67 7.30 4.82
CA TYR A 101 14.59 6.89 3.42
C TYR A 101 13.37 6.00 3.11
N GLN A 102 12.21 6.39 3.60
CA GLN A 102 10.98 5.59 3.53
C GLN A 102 10.50 5.31 2.11
N SER A 103 10.68 6.26 1.20
CA SER A 103 10.29 6.09 -0.21
C SER A 103 11.07 5.00 -0.95
N LEU A 104 12.17 4.53 -0.37
CA LEU A 104 13.06 3.54 -1.00
C LEU A 104 12.66 2.09 -0.74
N ASN A 105 11.68 1.83 0.13
CA ASN A 105 11.37 0.45 0.48
C ASN A 105 9.89 0.11 0.38
N ARG A 106 9.57 -0.91 -0.42
CA ARG A 106 8.20 -1.41 -0.64
C ARG A 106 7.47 -1.84 0.63
N HIS A 107 8.17 -2.10 1.73
CA HIS A 107 7.53 -2.54 2.96
C HIS A 107 6.79 -1.40 3.69
N TYR A 108 7.21 -0.16 3.48
CA TYR A 108 6.64 0.99 4.17
C TYR A 108 6.41 2.23 3.29
N VAL A 109 6.68 2.14 1.97
CA VAL A 109 6.23 3.17 1.03
C VAL A 109 4.72 3.38 1.12
N SER A 110 4.26 4.61 0.99
CA SER A 110 2.84 5.00 1.11
C SER A 110 1.88 4.08 0.35
N GLN A 111 0.71 3.82 0.90
CA GLN A 111 -0.36 3.06 0.24
C GLN A 111 -0.82 3.75 -1.04
N PHE A 112 -0.79 5.10 -1.05
CA PHE A 112 -1.12 5.87 -2.23
C PHE A 112 -0.19 5.56 -3.42
N VAL A 113 1.10 5.35 -3.20
CA VAL A 113 2.05 4.97 -4.26
C VAL A 113 1.66 3.62 -4.89
N TRP A 114 1.17 2.68 -4.10
CA TRP A 114 0.62 1.43 -4.60
C TRP A 114 -0.62 1.65 -5.45
N LEU A 115 -1.53 2.54 -5.03
CA LEU A 115 -2.74 2.88 -5.78
C LEU A 115 -2.41 3.63 -7.08
N LEU A 116 -1.41 4.52 -7.08
CA LEU A 116 -0.89 5.13 -8.30
C LEU A 116 -0.37 4.07 -9.28
N ASN A 117 0.36 3.08 -8.79
CA ASN A 117 0.81 1.99 -9.65
C ASN A 117 -0.37 1.19 -10.23
N LEU A 118 -1.36 0.86 -9.41
CA LEU A 118 -2.58 0.18 -9.86
C LEU A 118 -3.31 0.98 -10.94
N SER A 119 -3.45 2.29 -10.76
CA SER A 119 -4.18 3.17 -11.69
C SER A 119 -3.66 3.14 -13.13
N ARG A 120 -2.39 2.82 -13.33
CA ARG A 120 -1.78 2.68 -14.68
C ARG A 120 -2.41 1.57 -15.51
N TYR A 121 -2.97 0.56 -14.84
CA TYR A 121 -3.51 -0.65 -15.47
C TYR A 121 -5.03 -0.72 -15.40
N LEU A 122 -5.67 0.09 -14.56
CA LEU A 122 -7.13 0.07 -14.38
C LEU A 122 -7.89 0.54 -15.62
N ASN A 123 -9.12 0.03 -15.74
CA ASN A 123 -10.17 0.74 -16.44
C ASN A 123 -10.48 2.03 -15.67
N PRO A 124 -10.54 3.22 -16.30
CA PRO A 124 -10.84 4.49 -15.64
C PRO A 124 -12.14 4.49 -14.82
N ASN A 125 -13.11 3.68 -15.21
CA ASN A 125 -14.40 3.54 -14.55
C ASN A 125 -14.43 2.40 -13.52
N ALA A 126 -13.31 1.71 -13.30
CA ALA A 126 -13.25 0.66 -12.30
C ALA A 126 -13.43 1.23 -10.90
N THR A 127 -14.22 0.55 -10.08
CA THR A 127 -14.46 0.90 -8.69
C THR A 127 -13.43 0.22 -7.78
N LEU A 128 -12.84 0.98 -6.88
CA LEU A 128 -11.99 0.52 -5.79
C LEU A 128 -12.83 0.46 -4.51
N ASN A 129 -12.99 -0.73 -3.94
CA ASN A 129 -13.69 -0.92 -2.66
C ASN A 129 -12.65 -0.91 -1.54
N PHE A 130 -12.66 0.11 -0.72
CA PHE A 130 -11.69 0.26 0.38
C PHE A 130 -12.15 -0.54 1.60
N LEU A 131 -11.38 -1.57 1.95
CA LEU A 131 -11.73 -2.52 3.00
C LEU A 131 -10.69 -2.55 4.12
N PRO A 132 -11.11 -2.76 5.38
CA PRO A 132 -10.18 -2.88 6.49
C PRO A 132 -9.47 -4.25 6.47
N MET A 133 -8.38 -4.36 7.23
CA MET A 133 -7.63 -5.62 7.41
C MET A 133 -8.52 -6.78 7.91
N SER A 134 -9.55 -6.49 8.68
CA SER A 134 -10.51 -7.49 9.18
C SER A 134 -11.30 -8.19 8.07
N ALA A 135 -11.49 -7.54 6.92
CA ALA A 135 -12.19 -8.12 5.77
C ALA A 135 -11.44 -9.30 5.12
N ILE A 136 -10.15 -9.48 5.40
CA ILE A 136 -9.35 -10.56 4.83
C ILE A 136 -9.94 -11.93 5.14
N GLY A 137 -10.44 -12.13 6.35
CA GLY A 137 -11.08 -13.38 6.78
C GLY A 137 -12.31 -13.71 5.93
N GLU A 138 -13.18 -12.74 5.73
CA GLU A 138 -14.37 -12.87 4.89
C GLU A 138 -14.01 -13.18 3.42
N ILE A 139 -13.10 -12.38 2.86
CA ILE A 139 -12.69 -12.54 1.45
C ILE A 139 -12.08 -13.93 1.20
N THR A 140 -11.27 -14.38 2.15
CA THR A 140 -10.49 -15.62 1.98
C THR A 140 -11.18 -16.85 2.56
N GLY A 141 -12.29 -16.69 3.30
CA GLY A 141 -12.95 -17.76 4.03
C GLY A 141 -12.08 -18.35 5.15
N ARG A 142 -11.14 -17.59 5.70
CA ARG A 142 -10.18 -18.06 6.71
C ARG A 142 -9.92 -17.01 7.77
N ASP A 143 -9.68 -17.47 8.99
CA ASP A 143 -9.16 -16.62 10.06
C ASP A 143 -7.80 -16.05 9.65
N ALA A 144 -7.79 -14.80 9.24
CA ALA A 144 -6.57 -14.05 9.05
C ALA A 144 -5.98 -13.74 10.42
N LYS A 145 -5.13 -14.64 10.93
CA LYS A 145 -4.36 -14.32 12.14
C LYS A 145 -3.35 -13.24 11.76
N PRO A 146 -3.48 -12.02 12.28
CA PRO A 146 -2.44 -11.03 12.10
C PRO A 146 -1.16 -11.61 12.72
N LYS A 147 -0.08 -11.66 11.96
CA LYS A 147 1.24 -11.87 12.57
C LYS A 147 1.44 -10.68 13.50
N GLY A 148 1.71 -10.96 14.76
CA GLY A 148 1.93 -9.93 15.77
C GLY A 148 2.92 -8.88 15.23
N VAL A 149 2.53 -7.63 15.32
CA VAL A 149 3.46 -6.51 15.10
C VAL A 149 4.41 -6.57 16.28
N LEU A 150 5.71 -6.57 16.01
CA LEU A 150 6.67 -6.43 17.09
C LEU A 150 6.42 -5.11 17.81
N PRO A 151 6.50 -5.09 19.14
CA PRO A 151 6.31 -3.86 19.90
C PRO A 151 7.37 -2.84 19.42
N ALA A 152 6.90 -1.67 19.00
CA ALA A 152 7.76 -0.53 18.75
C ALA A 152 8.01 0.20 20.07
N THR A 153 9.18 0.81 20.21
CA THR A 153 9.44 1.69 21.36
C THR A 153 8.56 2.96 21.25
N ASN A 154 8.32 3.62 22.39
CA ASN A 154 7.56 4.88 22.38
C ASN A 154 8.28 5.96 21.57
N GLU A 155 9.61 5.98 21.58
CA GLU A 155 10.44 6.86 20.80
C GLU A 155 10.22 6.66 19.30
N LEU A 156 10.28 5.42 18.83
CA LEU A 156 10.03 5.07 17.43
C LEU A 156 8.61 5.46 17.00
N ILE A 157 7.61 5.27 17.87
CA ILE A 157 6.23 5.68 17.59
C ILE A 157 6.14 7.21 17.46
N ALA A 158 6.79 7.97 18.33
CA ALA A 158 6.80 9.42 18.29
C ALA A 158 7.45 9.95 16.99
N GLU A 159 8.58 9.39 16.59
CA GLU A 159 9.25 9.73 15.33
C GLU A 159 8.38 9.40 14.12
N ILE A 160 7.70 8.26 14.13
CA ILE A 160 6.76 7.86 13.08
C ILE A 160 5.60 8.86 12.96
N HIS A 161 5.04 9.33 14.07
CA HIS A 161 4.01 10.36 14.04
C HIS A 161 4.51 11.68 13.47
N GLN A 162 5.73 12.08 13.81
CA GLN A 162 6.36 13.27 13.23
C GLN A 162 6.53 13.16 11.72
N ILE A 163 6.98 12.00 11.24
CA ILE A 163 7.10 11.71 9.81
C ILE A 163 5.76 11.77 9.12
N GLN A 164 4.72 11.15 9.68
CA GLN A 164 3.37 11.14 9.09
C GLN A 164 2.78 12.53 8.93
N ASN A 165 3.07 13.42 9.88
CA ASN A 165 2.60 14.80 9.81
C ASN A 165 3.36 15.66 8.79
N ASN A 166 4.60 15.33 8.51
CA ASN A 166 5.46 16.12 7.62
C ASN A 166 5.52 15.58 6.20
N GLU A 167 5.40 14.26 6.03
CA GLU A 167 5.51 13.61 4.71
C GLU A 167 4.17 13.61 3.97
N MET A 168 4.08 14.31 2.85
CA MET A 168 2.85 14.48 2.07
C MET A 168 2.18 13.15 1.69
N TYR A 169 2.97 12.13 1.31
CA TYR A 169 2.43 10.81 0.99
C TYR A 169 1.79 10.12 2.19
N GLN A 170 2.32 10.32 3.39
CA GLN A 170 1.75 9.73 4.61
C GLN A 170 0.46 10.45 5.03
N ARG A 171 0.37 11.75 4.78
CA ARG A 171 -0.87 12.52 4.97
C ARG A 171 -1.97 12.02 4.04
N ILE A 172 -1.64 11.70 2.79
CA ILE A 172 -2.59 11.07 1.86
C ILE A 172 -3.02 9.68 2.33
N ASP A 173 -2.11 8.88 2.88
CA ASP A 173 -2.47 7.58 3.45
C ASP A 173 -3.51 7.69 4.58
N ALA A 174 -3.48 8.78 5.36
CA ALA A 174 -4.53 9.06 6.35
C ALA A 174 -5.89 9.32 5.69
N VAL A 175 -5.92 10.12 4.62
CA VAL A 175 -7.17 10.34 3.85
C VAL A 175 -7.70 9.03 3.25
N ILE A 176 -6.82 8.19 2.70
CA ILE A 176 -7.20 6.89 2.15
C ILE A 176 -7.78 5.97 3.25
N PHE A 177 -7.23 6.04 4.46
CA PHE A 177 -7.73 5.25 5.58
C PHE A 177 -9.17 5.62 5.95
N GLU A 178 -9.54 6.90 5.85
CA GLU A 178 -10.91 7.38 6.05
C GLU A 178 -11.88 6.95 4.93
N CYS A 179 -11.36 6.46 3.80
CA CYS A 179 -12.21 5.90 2.74
C CYS A 179 -12.69 4.46 3.02
N ILE A 180 -12.27 3.83 4.12
CA ILE A 180 -12.71 2.47 4.45
C ILE A 180 -14.24 2.40 4.51
N GLY A 181 -14.80 1.41 3.81
CA GLY A 181 -16.25 1.24 3.63
C GLY A 181 -16.83 1.97 2.42
N GLN A 182 -16.02 2.76 1.71
CA GLN A 182 -16.44 3.44 0.49
C GLN A 182 -16.03 2.64 -0.76
N SER A 183 -16.73 2.91 -1.86
CA SER A 183 -16.45 2.41 -3.21
C SER A 183 -16.27 3.60 -4.13
N LEU A 184 -15.04 3.84 -4.57
CA LEU A 184 -14.66 5.03 -5.34
C LEU A 184 -13.94 4.62 -6.63
N THR A 185 -14.14 5.35 -7.71
CA THR A 185 -13.20 5.33 -8.83
C THR A 185 -11.88 5.99 -8.40
N PHE A 186 -10.81 5.74 -9.14
CA PHE A 186 -9.54 6.40 -8.84
C PHE A 186 -9.63 7.93 -8.97
N LYS A 187 -10.47 8.42 -9.89
CA LYS A 187 -10.73 9.86 -10.04
C LYS A 187 -11.41 10.46 -8.80
N GLU A 188 -12.46 9.79 -8.29
CA GLU A 188 -13.16 10.23 -7.08
C GLU A 188 -12.24 10.21 -5.85
N LEU A 189 -11.37 9.20 -5.73
CA LEU A 189 -10.34 9.19 -4.70
C LEU A 189 -9.44 10.43 -4.76
N LEU A 190 -8.96 10.79 -5.96
CA LEU A 190 -8.14 12.00 -6.13
C LEU A 190 -8.91 13.27 -5.75
N GLN A 191 -10.19 13.36 -6.11
CA GLN A 191 -11.06 14.48 -5.71
C GLN A 191 -11.22 14.55 -4.18
N GLN A 192 -11.40 13.42 -3.52
CA GLN A 192 -11.50 13.37 -2.07
C GLN A 192 -10.19 13.81 -1.39
N ILE A 193 -9.04 13.35 -1.87
CA ILE A 193 -7.72 13.80 -1.38
C ILE A 193 -7.60 15.32 -1.54
N ASN A 194 -7.94 15.86 -2.71
CA ASN A 194 -7.90 17.31 -2.95
C ASN A 194 -8.82 18.11 -2.02
N THR A 195 -9.98 17.55 -1.69
CA THR A 195 -10.95 18.20 -0.79
C THR A 195 -10.45 18.23 0.66
N VAL A 196 -9.84 17.15 1.13
CA VAL A 196 -9.41 16.99 2.53
C VAL A 196 -8.04 17.61 2.78
N ASP A 197 -7.10 17.42 1.87
CA ASP A 197 -5.73 17.91 1.98
C ASP A 197 -5.21 18.46 0.63
N PRO A 198 -5.60 19.68 0.24
CA PRO A 198 -5.20 20.27 -1.03
C PRO A 198 -3.68 20.36 -1.21
N ALA A 199 -2.94 20.64 -0.11
CA ALA A 199 -1.49 20.79 -0.17
C ALA A 199 -0.79 19.46 -0.48
N ALA A 200 -1.25 18.36 0.13
CA ALA A 200 -0.74 17.03 -0.18
C ALA A 200 -1.15 16.60 -1.60
N TYR A 201 -2.36 16.95 -2.03
CA TYR A 201 -2.83 16.70 -3.40
C TYR A 201 -1.94 17.39 -4.44
N GLU A 202 -1.70 18.70 -4.31
CA GLU A 202 -0.85 19.46 -5.24
C GLU A 202 0.56 18.90 -5.32
N TYR A 203 1.13 18.51 -4.19
CA TYR A 203 2.44 17.87 -4.16
C TYR A 203 2.50 16.58 -4.97
N VAL A 204 1.51 15.70 -4.79
CA VAL A 204 1.53 14.39 -5.47
C VAL A 204 1.05 14.48 -6.92
N ILE A 205 0.12 15.40 -7.25
CA ILE A 205 -0.41 15.47 -8.61
C ILE A 205 0.64 15.94 -9.59
N GLY A 206 1.50 16.87 -9.20
CA GLY A 206 2.63 17.32 -10.00
C GLY A 206 3.59 16.16 -10.37
N TYR A 207 3.74 15.19 -9.47
CA TYR A 207 4.49 13.97 -9.72
C TYR A 207 3.67 12.94 -10.48
N ALA A 208 2.41 12.76 -10.09
CA ALA A 208 1.51 11.77 -10.67
C ALA A 208 1.12 12.08 -12.13
N GLN A 209 1.06 13.35 -12.51
CA GLN A 209 0.78 13.76 -13.91
C GLN A 209 1.79 13.18 -14.92
N GLN A 210 3.00 12.90 -14.49
CA GLN A 210 4.02 12.26 -15.33
C GLN A 210 3.75 10.77 -15.55
N ILE A 211 2.90 10.16 -14.71
CA ILE A 211 2.67 8.73 -14.65
C ILE A 211 1.22 8.37 -14.99
N LEU A 212 0.28 9.22 -14.59
CA LEU A 212 -1.15 9.00 -14.80
C LEU A 212 -1.51 9.10 -16.27
N LYS A 213 -2.43 8.24 -16.69
CA LYS A 213 -3.06 8.38 -18.01
C LYS A 213 -3.81 9.72 -18.08
N PRO A 214 -3.86 10.38 -19.24
CA PRO A 214 -4.61 11.64 -19.43
C PRO A 214 -6.08 11.56 -18.96
N THR A 215 -6.66 10.36 -18.97
CA THR A 215 -8.04 10.10 -18.53
C THR A 215 -8.31 10.40 -17.05
N TYR A 216 -7.27 10.54 -16.21
CA TYR A 216 -7.41 10.90 -14.80
C TYR A 216 -7.12 12.37 -14.52
N ALA A 217 -6.80 13.17 -15.56
CA ALA A 217 -6.64 14.60 -15.36
C ALA A 217 -7.95 15.19 -14.81
N LEU A 218 -7.87 15.81 -13.65
CA LEU A 218 -8.94 16.63 -13.12
C LEU A 218 -8.94 17.92 -13.93
N SER A 219 -10.00 18.16 -14.69
CA SER A 219 -10.26 19.42 -15.37
C SER A 219 -10.66 20.47 -14.36
#